data_2862f7bf75c81a500234a20d76ab38e3
#
_entry.id   2862f7bf75c81a500234a20d76ab38e3
#
_cell.length_a   1.000
_cell.length_b   1.000
_cell.length_c   1.000
_cell.angle_alpha   90.00
_cell.angle_beta   90.00
_cell.angle_gamma   90.00
#
_symmetry.space_group_name_H-M   'P 1'
#
loop_
_entity.id
_entity.type
_entity.pdbx_description
1 polymer ?
#
loop_
_entity_poly.entity_id
_entity_poly.type
_entity_poly.pdbx_seq_one_letter_code
_entity_poly.pdbx_strand_id
1 'polypeptide(L)'
;MFLIGRLLGWILMIFLIKPMRLIYGNKRCVYENEHILKEFNGRSMIVVSNHIKPRSKFLRMISMPYDAFMIRHLLKLHGIYATAMTSYDSGKRTKGTRNGKPHKNRKEQLIKGIVKSMDLIPLNRNESDPHTIREIKHRIDAGNLGLGIFPEGTYFRGFRKSRKLHGGMAILSKRYNLPILPLFIDAYNSNKPGRISIGNPLWEPMDAHLVTEYIAKEFLRLKERRSVEFEDEQLLGNDFTYGAGAENKALK
;
A
#
# COMPACT_ATOMS: atom_id res chain seq x y z
N MET A 1 2.49 -12.76 -22.37
CA MET A 1 2.75 -11.54 -21.56
C MET A 1 2.68 -11.79 -20.07
N PHE A 2 1.66 -12.48 -19.54
CA PHE A 2 1.54 -12.78 -18.10
C PHE A 2 2.74 -13.60 -17.56
N LEU A 3 3.14 -14.68 -18.24
CA LEU A 3 4.31 -15.48 -17.85
C LEU A 3 5.62 -14.69 -17.89
N ILE A 4 5.81 -13.85 -18.91
CA ILE A 4 6.96 -12.94 -19.00
C ILE A 4 6.95 -11.97 -17.80
N GLY A 5 5.78 -11.44 -17.43
CA GLY A 5 5.62 -10.61 -16.25
C GLY A 5 6.03 -11.34 -14.96
N ARG A 6 5.67 -12.61 -14.82
CA ARG A 6 6.09 -13.43 -13.66
C ARG A 6 7.61 -13.62 -13.60
N LEU A 7 8.23 -13.91 -14.72
CA LEU A 7 9.69 -14.07 -14.81
C LEU A 7 10.40 -12.76 -14.46
N LEU A 8 9.97 -11.65 -15.06
CA LEU A 8 10.53 -10.33 -14.76
C LEU A 8 10.35 -9.94 -13.28
N GLY A 9 9.19 -10.22 -12.70
CA GLY A 9 8.95 -9.95 -11.29
C GLY A 9 9.85 -10.80 -10.38
N TRP A 10 10.10 -12.05 -10.73
CA TRP A 10 11.04 -12.91 -10.01
C TRP A 10 12.49 -12.37 -10.08
N ILE A 11 12.93 -11.95 -11.26
CA ILE A 11 14.22 -11.28 -11.47
C ILE A 11 14.30 -10.01 -10.62
N LEU A 12 13.27 -9.15 -10.65
CA LEU A 12 13.21 -7.95 -9.82
C LEU A 12 13.30 -8.28 -8.33
N MET A 13 12.63 -9.35 -7.86
CA MET A 13 12.72 -9.78 -6.47
C MET A 13 14.15 -10.14 -6.05
N ILE A 14 14.87 -10.84 -6.90
CA ILE A 14 16.24 -11.29 -6.57
C ILE A 14 17.23 -10.12 -6.65
N PHE A 15 17.23 -9.39 -7.76
CA PHE A 15 18.30 -8.43 -8.07
C PHE A 15 18.07 -7.02 -7.54
N LEU A 16 16.82 -6.63 -7.25
CA LEU A 16 16.52 -5.29 -6.75
C LEU A 16 15.98 -5.30 -5.32
N ILE A 17 15.01 -6.13 -5.04
CA ILE A 17 14.29 -6.09 -3.77
C ILE A 17 15.09 -6.71 -2.64
N LYS A 18 15.78 -7.83 -2.87
CA LYS A 18 16.64 -8.42 -1.84
C LYS A 18 17.79 -7.50 -1.44
N PRO A 19 18.56 -6.89 -2.37
CA PRO A 19 19.55 -5.89 -2.01
C PRO A 19 18.97 -4.66 -1.32
N MET A 20 17.80 -4.17 -1.79
CA MET A 20 17.14 -3.04 -1.13
C MET A 20 16.68 -3.37 0.29
N ARG A 21 16.21 -4.60 0.56
CA ARG A 21 15.93 -5.05 1.94
C ARG A 21 17.17 -5.03 2.82
N LEU A 22 18.34 -5.38 2.29
CA LEU A 22 19.61 -5.30 3.02
C LEU A 22 19.97 -3.85 3.32
N ILE A 23 19.75 -2.93 2.38
CA ILE A 23 20.10 -1.51 2.52
C ILE A 23 19.12 -0.79 3.46
N TYR A 24 17.81 -1.01 3.31
CA TYR A 24 16.76 -0.28 4.02
C TYR A 24 16.14 -1.06 5.19
N GLY A 25 16.22 -2.40 5.19
CA GLY A 25 15.50 -3.25 6.15
C GLY A 25 16.30 -3.64 7.38
N ASN A 26 17.58 -3.95 7.26
CA ASN A 26 18.27 -4.66 8.35
C ASN A 26 19.03 -3.79 9.33
N LYS A 27 19.42 -2.56 9.01
CA LYS A 27 20.22 -1.73 9.91
C LYS A 27 19.75 -0.29 10.10
N ARG A 28 18.70 0.13 9.38
CA ARG A 28 18.30 1.53 9.32
C ARG A 28 16.80 1.79 9.48
N CYS A 29 16.02 0.79 9.88
CA CYS A 29 14.60 1.01 10.17
C CYS A 29 14.37 0.92 11.67
N VAL A 30 13.82 1.97 12.24
CA VAL A 30 13.38 2.01 13.64
C VAL A 30 11.89 1.68 13.65
N TYR A 31 11.50 0.75 14.51
CA TYR A 31 10.10 0.38 14.71
C TYR A 31 9.64 0.89 16.07
N GLU A 32 8.50 1.56 16.10
CA GLU A 32 7.91 2.10 17.32
C GLU A 32 6.61 1.40 17.63
N ASN A 33 6.38 1.11 18.91
CA ASN A 33 5.19 0.43 19.45
C ASN A 33 5.01 -1.01 18.91
N GLU A 34 6.10 -1.73 18.65
CA GLU A 34 6.06 -3.12 18.14
C GLU A 34 5.27 -4.08 19.05
N HIS A 35 5.18 -3.78 20.36
CA HIS A 35 4.43 -4.59 21.30
C HIS A 35 2.95 -4.77 20.90
N ILE A 36 2.38 -3.79 20.19
CA ILE A 36 0.99 -3.85 19.68
C ILE A 36 0.79 -5.06 18.75
N LEU A 37 1.82 -5.47 17.99
CA LEU A 37 1.71 -6.63 17.09
C LEU A 37 1.46 -7.95 17.85
N LYS A 38 1.90 -8.04 19.09
CA LYS A 38 1.67 -9.22 19.93
C LYS A 38 0.20 -9.39 20.34
N GLU A 39 -0.56 -8.28 20.39
CA GLU A 39 -1.97 -8.30 20.74
C GLU A 39 -2.83 -9.05 19.71
N PHE A 40 -2.35 -9.12 18.46
CA PHE A 40 -3.06 -9.83 17.40
C PHE A 40 -3.00 -11.35 17.54
N ASN A 41 -1.99 -11.89 18.21
CA ASN A 41 -1.87 -13.31 18.59
C ASN A 41 -2.30 -14.29 17.48
N GLY A 42 -1.75 -14.14 16.28
CA GLY A 42 -2.06 -14.97 15.11
C GLY A 42 -3.36 -14.62 14.37
N ARG A 43 -4.12 -13.62 14.81
CA ARG A 43 -5.30 -13.14 14.07
C ARG A 43 -4.88 -12.41 12.79
N SER A 44 -5.62 -12.65 11.73
CA SER A 44 -5.48 -11.84 10.50
C SER A 44 -5.96 -10.40 10.75
N MET A 45 -5.32 -9.43 10.08
CA MET A 45 -5.61 -8.01 10.21
C MET A 45 -5.46 -7.27 8.88
N ILE A 46 -6.09 -6.13 8.80
CA ILE A 46 -5.83 -5.16 7.72
C ILE A 46 -4.78 -4.18 8.22
N VAL A 47 -3.67 -4.08 7.50
CA VAL A 47 -2.58 -3.14 7.80
C VAL A 47 -2.73 -1.94 6.88
N VAL A 48 -2.97 -0.77 7.44
CA VAL A 48 -3.21 0.46 6.70
C VAL A 48 -2.04 1.40 6.89
N SER A 49 -1.45 1.87 5.79
CA SER A 49 -0.29 2.76 5.86
C SER A 49 -0.39 3.90 4.85
N ASN A 50 0.27 5.02 5.18
CA ASN A 50 0.54 6.05 4.19
C ASN A 50 1.48 5.51 3.10
N HIS A 51 1.29 6.02 1.86
CA HIS A 51 2.04 5.58 0.70
C HIS A 51 3.11 6.61 0.34
N ILE A 52 4.39 6.27 0.54
CA ILE A 52 5.47 7.24 0.44
C ILE A 52 6.11 7.28 -0.96
N LYS A 53 6.34 8.49 -1.47
CA LYS A 53 7.07 8.73 -2.73
C LYS A 53 8.55 8.89 -2.44
N PRO A 54 9.41 8.00 -2.95
CA PRO A 54 10.84 8.10 -2.71
C PRO A 54 11.43 9.42 -3.24
N ARG A 55 12.36 10.04 -2.49
CA ARG A 55 13.12 11.21 -2.97
C ARG A 55 14.08 10.87 -4.09
N SER A 56 14.68 9.69 -4.06
CA SER A 56 15.61 9.23 -5.08
C SER A 56 14.93 9.15 -6.47
N LYS A 57 15.51 9.81 -7.47
CA LYS A 57 15.05 9.73 -8.86
C LYS A 57 15.09 8.28 -9.38
N PHE A 58 16.12 7.52 -8.99
CA PHE A 58 16.27 6.12 -9.37
C PHE A 58 15.13 5.25 -8.81
N LEU A 59 14.84 5.36 -7.50
CA LEU A 59 13.74 4.62 -6.87
C LEU A 59 12.39 4.99 -7.48
N ARG A 60 12.18 6.26 -7.83
CA ARG A 60 10.96 6.71 -8.53
C ARG A 60 10.83 6.13 -9.93
N MET A 61 11.96 6.00 -10.64
CA MET A 61 11.99 5.46 -12.00
C MET A 61 11.57 3.99 -12.03
N ILE A 62 12.00 3.21 -11.07
CA ILE A 62 11.61 1.79 -10.95
C ILE A 62 10.25 1.61 -10.29
N SER A 63 9.59 2.67 -9.87
CA SER A 63 8.24 2.66 -9.24
C SER A 63 8.08 1.57 -8.17
N MET A 64 9.10 1.38 -7.37
CA MET A 64 9.13 0.30 -6.38
C MET A 64 8.31 0.66 -5.15
N PRO A 65 7.38 -0.18 -4.73
CA PRO A 65 6.63 -0.03 -3.49
C PRO A 65 7.50 -0.46 -2.29
N TYR A 66 8.61 0.27 -2.05
CA TYR A 66 9.53 -0.11 -0.98
C TYR A 66 8.91 0.01 0.42
N ASP A 67 7.91 0.86 0.60
CA ASP A 67 7.09 0.96 1.79
C ASP A 67 6.35 -0.36 2.09
N ALA A 68 5.76 -0.99 1.08
CA ALA A 68 5.16 -2.32 1.23
C ALA A 68 6.18 -3.37 1.69
N PHE A 69 7.44 -3.26 1.23
CA PHE A 69 8.51 -4.17 1.67
C PHE A 69 8.98 -3.88 3.08
N MET A 70 9.00 -2.63 3.51
CA MET A 70 9.29 -2.27 4.90
C MET A 70 8.25 -2.84 5.85
N ILE A 71 6.95 -2.69 5.52
CA ILE A 71 5.84 -3.28 6.28
C ILE A 71 5.98 -4.81 6.31
N ARG A 72 6.20 -5.42 5.15
CA ARG A 72 6.37 -6.87 5.05
C ARG A 72 7.54 -7.38 5.89
N HIS A 73 8.63 -6.63 5.95
CA HIS A 73 9.77 -6.98 6.79
C HIS A 73 9.44 -6.91 8.27
N LEU A 74 8.81 -5.82 8.73
CA LEU A 74 8.34 -5.67 10.10
C LEU A 74 7.42 -6.83 10.51
N LEU A 75 6.37 -7.10 9.74
CA LEU A 75 5.41 -8.15 10.05
C LEU A 75 6.07 -9.54 10.08
N LYS A 76 7.03 -9.79 9.18
CA LYS A 76 7.78 -11.04 9.17
C LYS A 76 8.65 -11.23 10.41
N LEU A 77 9.22 -10.17 10.99
CA LEU A 77 9.98 -10.25 12.25
C LEU A 77 9.09 -10.75 13.41
N HIS A 78 7.80 -10.49 13.33
CA HIS A 78 6.79 -10.95 14.31
C HIS A 78 6.06 -12.24 13.88
N GLY A 79 6.58 -12.96 12.88
CA GLY A 79 6.00 -14.21 12.41
C GLY A 79 4.68 -14.05 11.62
N ILE A 80 4.30 -12.81 11.27
CA ILE A 80 3.05 -12.51 10.56
C ILE A 80 3.30 -12.57 9.05
N TYR A 81 2.48 -13.35 8.33
CA TYR A 81 2.51 -13.37 6.87
C TYR A 81 1.91 -12.08 6.32
N ALA A 82 2.61 -11.40 5.43
CA ALA A 82 2.17 -10.13 4.89
C ALA A 82 2.07 -10.14 3.37
N THR A 83 0.95 -9.66 2.86
CA THR A 83 0.72 -9.34 1.45
C THR A 83 0.05 -7.97 1.34
N ALA A 84 0.01 -7.41 0.14
CA ALA A 84 -0.69 -6.14 -0.10
C ALA A 84 -1.49 -6.20 -1.40
N MET A 85 -2.57 -5.43 -1.45
CA MET A 85 -3.33 -5.24 -2.67
C MET A 85 -2.66 -4.18 -3.55
N THR A 86 -2.42 -4.52 -4.81
CA THR A 86 -1.72 -3.65 -5.76
C THR A 86 -2.49 -3.57 -7.07
N SER A 87 -2.81 -2.35 -7.49
CA SER A 87 -3.47 -2.12 -8.77
C SER A 87 -2.54 -2.45 -9.93
N TYR A 88 -3.07 -3.18 -10.92
CA TYR A 88 -2.39 -3.47 -12.18
C TYR A 88 -3.01 -2.74 -13.38
N ASP A 89 -4.13 -2.07 -13.17
CA ASP A 89 -4.78 -1.26 -14.21
C ASP A 89 -4.10 0.10 -14.38
N SER A 90 -4.28 0.70 -15.55
CA SER A 90 -3.73 2.02 -15.87
C SER A 90 -4.54 3.18 -15.27
N GLY A 91 -5.61 2.90 -14.53
CA GLY A 91 -6.56 3.91 -14.02
C GLY A 91 -7.34 4.64 -15.13
N LYS A 92 -7.01 4.41 -16.39
CA LYS A 92 -7.75 4.95 -17.53
C LYS A 92 -8.79 3.91 -17.96
N ARG A 93 -10.08 4.24 -17.83
CA ARG A 93 -11.13 3.49 -18.51
C ARG A 93 -10.79 3.46 -19.98
N THR A 94 -10.34 2.34 -20.52
CA THR A 94 -10.25 2.11 -21.95
C THR A 94 -11.69 2.06 -22.48
N LYS A 95 -12.21 3.24 -22.87
CA LYS A 95 -13.41 3.32 -23.71
C LYS A 95 -13.04 2.72 -25.05
N GLY A 96 -13.51 1.52 -25.33
CA GLY A 96 -13.38 0.94 -26.64
C GLY A 96 -13.43 -0.58 -26.64
N THR A 97 -14.63 -1.12 -26.72
CA THR A 97 -14.85 -2.45 -27.25
C THR A 97 -14.58 -2.42 -28.77
N ARG A 98 -13.43 -2.87 -29.19
CA ARG A 98 -13.21 -3.20 -30.60
C ARG A 98 -13.81 -4.61 -30.80
N ASN A 99 -14.92 -4.71 -31.53
CA ASN A 99 -15.61 -5.96 -31.85
C ASN A 99 -16.13 -6.77 -30.65
N GLY A 100 -16.69 -6.14 -29.62
CA GLY A 100 -17.37 -6.84 -28.50
C GLY A 100 -16.49 -7.69 -27.59
N LYS A 101 -15.17 -7.76 -27.84
CA LYS A 101 -14.24 -8.50 -26.98
C LYS A 101 -13.44 -7.54 -26.11
N PRO A 102 -13.31 -7.79 -24.80
CA PRO A 102 -12.48 -6.97 -23.94
C PRO A 102 -11.03 -7.01 -24.47
N HIS A 103 -10.50 -5.85 -24.79
CA HIS A 103 -9.10 -5.75 -25.25
C HIS A 103 -8.19 -6.06 -24.06
N LYS A 104 -7.65 -7.28 -24.00
CA LYS A 104 -6.65 -7.65 -23.02
C LYS A 104 -5.42 -6.78 -23.24
N ASN A 105 -5.28 -5.72 -22.45
CA ASN A 105 -4.13 -4.84 -22.51
C ASN A 105 -2.87 -5.64 -22.15
N ARG A 106 -1.96 -5.81 -23.11
CA ARG A 106 -0.72 -6.58 -22.92
C ARG A 106 0.11 -6.06 -21.76
N LYS A 107 0.11 -4.74 -21.55
CA LYS A 107 0.79 -4.07 -20.42
C LYS A 107 0.19 -4.47 -19.08
N GLU A 108 -1.13 -4.50 -18.97
CA GLU A 108 -1.83 -4.92 -17.73
C GLU A 108 -1.55 -6.38 -17.39
N GLN A 109 -1.54 -7.26 -18.39
CA GLN A 109 -1.17 -8.67 -18.17
C GLN A 109 0.28 -8.83 -17.70
N LEU A 110 1.20 -8.02 -18.23
CA LEU A 110 2.59 -7.98 -17.77
C LEU A 110 2.67 -7.55 -16.30
N ILE A 111 2.02 -6.43 -15.97
CA ILE A 111 2.01 -5.88 -14.60
C ILE A 111 1.34 -6.88 -13.63
N LYS A 112 0.21 -7.49 -14.02
CA LYS A 112 -0.46 -8.53 -13.22
C LYS A 112 0.47 -9.71 -12.93
N GLY A 113 1.29 -10.11 -13.90
CA GLY A 113 2.30 -11.15 -13.73
C GLY A 113 3.39 -10.76 -12.73
N ILE A 114 3.90 -9.52 -12.83
CA ILE A 114 4.88 -8.97 -11.89
C ILE A 114 4.32 -8.93 -10.46
N VAL A 115 3.12 -8.36 -10.29
CA VAL A 115 2.44 -8.27 -8.99
C VAL A 115 2.30 -9.65 -8.34
N LYS A 116 1.83 -10.64 -9.09
CA LYS A 116 1.69 -12.02 -8.57
C LYS A 116 3.02 -12.67 -8.19
N SER A 117 4.10 -12.43 -8.95
CA SER A 117 5.41 -12.97 -8.62
C SER A 117 6.03 -12.38 -7.36
N MET A 118 5.58 -11.17 -6.98
CA MET A 118 5.95 -10.51 -5.74
C MET A 118 5.10 -10.95 -4.54
N ASP A 119 4.22 -11.92 -4.74
CA ASP A 119 3.26 -12.39 -3.75
C ASP A 119 2.31 -11.27 -3.26
N LEU A 120 1.95 -10.39 -4.19
CA LEU A 120 0.96 -9.35 -3.99
C LEU A 120 -0.36 -9.74 -4.65
N ILE A 121 -1.47 -9.21 -4.14
CA ILE A 121 -2.81 -9.45 -4.67
C ILE A 121 -3.10 -8.41 -5.77
N PRO A 122 -3.22 -8.82 -7.04
CA PRO A 122 -3.52 -7.90 -8.12
C PRO A 122 -4.98 -7.43 -8.06
N LEU A 123 -5.18 -6.12 -8.00
CA LEU A 123 -6.49 -5.47 -7.95
C LEU A 123 -6.79 -4.73 -9.25
N ASN A 124 -7.97 -4.96 -9.84
CA ASN A 124 -8.54 -4.10 -10.86
C ASN A 124 -9.49 -3.09 -10.20
N ARG A 125 -9.18 -1.79 -10.30
CA ARG A 125 -10.01 -0.73 -9.70
C ARG A 125 -11.29 -0.45 -10.48
N ASN A 126 -11.34 -0.86 -11.74
CA ASN A 126 -12.46 -0.59 -12.63
C ASN A 126 -13.49 -1.70 -12.64
N GLU A 127 -13.15 -2.88 -12.13
CA GLU A 127 -14.00 -4.07 -12.19
C GLU A 127 -13.91 -4.85 -10.88
N SER A 128 -15.06 -5.35 -10.42
CA SER A 128 -15.07 -6.33 -9.34
C SER A 128 -14.59 -7.67 -9.90
N ASP A 129 -13.41 -8.10 -9.46
CA ASP A 129 -12.85 -9.40 -9.84
C ASP A 129 -13.15 -10.45 -8.77
N PRO A 130 -14.10 -11.38 -9.03
CA PRO A 130 -14.44 -12.44 -8.08
C PRO A 130 -13.25 -13.33 -7.71
N HIS A 131 -12.26 -13.45 -8.60
CA HIS A 131 -11.05 -14.21 -8.34
C HIS A 131 -10.20 -13.53 -7.27
N THR A 132 -10.03 -12.21 -7.36
CA THR A 132 -9.31 -11.42 -6.35
C THR A 132 -10.00 -11.52 -4.99
N ILE A 133 -11.33 -11.46 -4.95
CA ILE A 133 -12.10 -11.61 -3.70
C ILE A 133 -11.89 -13.00 -3.08
N ARG A 134 -11.92 -14.06 -3.89
CA ARG A 134 -11.65 -15.44 -3.42
C ARG A 134 -10.22 -15.62 -2.93
N GLU A 135 -9.24 -15.02 -3.61
CA GLU A 135 -7.85 -15.05 -3.19
C GLU A 135 -7.65 -14.36 -1.83
N ILE A 136 -8.26 -13.18 -1.63
CA ILE A 136 -8.25 -12.48 -0.34
C ILE A 136 -8.85 -13.37 0.75
N LYS A 137 -10.04 -13.93 0.51
CA LYS A 137 -10.70 -14.82 1.49
C LYS A 137 -9.84 -16.00 1.84
N HIS A 138 -9.31 -16.72 0.85
CA HIS A 138 -8.45 -17.89 1.07
C HIS A 138 -7.23 -17.55 1.95
N ARG A 139 -6.59 -16.39 1.72
CA ARG A 139 -5.44 -15.96 2.53
C ARG A 139 -5.85 -15.57 3.96
N ILE A 140 -7.02 -14.97 4.14
CA ILE A 140 -7.57 -14.65 5.46
C ILE A 140 -7.90 -15.93 6.25
N ASP A 141 -8.52 -16.90 5.59
CA ASP A 141 -8.91 -18.18 6.19
C ASP A 141 -7.67 -19.01 6.62
N ALA A 142 -6.53 -18.82 5.96
CA ALA A 142 -5.27 -19.42 6.37
C ALA A 142 -4.72 -18.87 7.70
N GLY A 143 -5.24 -17.74 8.17
CA GLY A 143 -4.86 -17.10 9.43
C GLY A 143 -3.54 -16.34 9.37
N ASN A 144 -3.27 -15.61 10.45
CA ASN A 144 -2.02 -14.87 10.68
C ASN A 144 -1.59 -13.97 9.51
N LEU A 145 -2.55 -13.33 8.86
CA LEU A 145 -2.35 -12.48 7.68
C LEU A 145 -2.35 -10.99 8.05
N GLY A 146 -1.31 -10.26 7.64
CA GLY A 146 -1.32 -8.80 7.50
C GLY A 146 -1.63 -8.40 6.06
N LEU A 147 -2.88 -7.96 5.80
CA LEU A 147 -3.31 -7.50 4.49
C LEU A 147 -3.05 -6.01 4.33
N GLY A 148 -2.00 -5.64 3.60
CA GLY A 148 -1.57 -4.26 3.39
C GLY A 148 -2.49 -3.49 2.44
N ILE A 149 -2.90 -2.29 2.86
CA ILE A 149 -3.69 -1.35 2.07
C ILE A 149 -3.10 0.05 2.23
N PHE A 150 -2.94 0.74 1.10
CA PHE A 150 -2.57 2.14 1.05
C PHE A 150 -3.80 2.97 0.69
N PRO A 151 -4.51 3.57 1.67
CA PRO A 151 -5.80 4.19 1.45
C PRO A 151 -5.73 5.49 0.66
N GLU A 152 -4.55 6.05 0.48
CA GLU A 152 -4.31 7.22 -0.36
C GLU A 152 -4.41 6.88 -1.86
N GLY A 153 -4.32 5.60 -2.24
CA GLY A 153 -4.43 5.11 -3.62
C GLY A 153 -3.28 5.51 -4.55
N THR A 154 -2.38 6.39 -4.11
CA THR A 154 -1.19 6.82 -4.86
C THR A 154 -0.08 7.28 -3.91
N TYR A 155 1.13 7.47 -4.47
CA TYR A 155 2.31 7.89 -3.71
C TYR A 155 2.31 9.38 -3.42
N PHE A 156 2.70 9.75 -2.20
CA PHE A 156 2.86 11.14 -1.82
C PHE A 156 4.18 11.36 -1.07
N ARG A 157 4.60 12.62 -0.95
CA ARG A 157 5.80 13.01 -0.18
C ARG A 157 5.51 13.35 1.26
N GLY A 158 4.31 13.17 1.74
CA GLY A 158 3.89 13.45 3.11
C GLY A 158 2.39 13.29 3.23
N PHE A 159 1.91 12.99 4.43
CA PHE A 159 0.50 12.91 4.71
C PHE A 159 -0.05 14.29 5.11
N ARG A 160 -1.20 14.68 4.56
CA ARG A 160 -1.89 15.94 4.87
C ARG A 160 -3.32 15.67 5.32
N LYS A 161 -3.82 16.48 6.27
CA LYS A 161 -5.19 16.38 6.79
C LYS A 161 -6.27 16.45 5.70
N SER A 162 -6.05 17.28 4.68
CA SER A 162 -6.99 17.47 3.56
C SER A 162 -7.03 16.29 2.59
N ARG A 163 -6.20 15.27 2.79
CA ARG A 163 -6.14 14.14 1.87
C ARG A 163 -7.30 13.19 2.06
N LYS A 164 -8.00 12.91 0.97
CA LYS A 164 -9.07 11.93 0.94
C LYS A 164 -8.48 10.52 1.03
N LEU A 165 -8.99 9.73 1.96
CA LEU A 165 -8.69 8.31 2.07
C LEU A 165 -9.82 7.47 1.46
N HIS A 166 -9.46 6.38 0.79
CA HIS A 166 -10.42 5.45 0.22
C HIS A 166 -10.93 4.45 1.27
N GLY A 167 -12.25 4.25 1.31
CA GLY A 167 -12.93 3.40 2.31
C GLY A 167 -12.81 1.89 2.10
N GLY A 168 -12.02 1.41 1.13
CA GLY A 168 -11.89 -0.02 0.83
C GLY A 168 -11.44 -0.87 2.03
N MET A 169 -10.64 -0.31 2.92
CA MET A 169 -10.21 -0.96 4.18
C MET A 169 -11.41 -1.24 5.11
N ALA A 170 -12.34 -0.31 5.24
CA ALA A 170 -13.53 -0.48 6.07
C ALA A 170 -14.48 -1.56 5.51
N ILE A 171 -14.64 -1.59 4.18
CA ILE A 171 -15.45 -2.62 3.51
C ILE A 171 -14.89 -4.01 3.79
N LEU A 172 -13.57 -4.19 3.69
CA LEU A 172 -12.92 -5.47 3.97
C LEU A 172 -12.97 -5.83 5.46
N SER A 173 -12.74 -4.85 6.35
CA SER A 173 -12.87 -5.03 7.80
C SER A 173 -14.27 -5.54 8.16
N LYS A 174 -15.31 -4.87 7.68
CA LYS A 174 -16.72 -5.26 7.93
C LYS A 174 -17.06 -6.63 7.33
N ARG A 175 -16.59 -6.91 6.10
CA ARG A 175 -16.89 -8.16 5.40
C ARG A 175 -16.26 -9.38 6.04
N TYR A 176 -15.05 -9.26 6.57
CA TYR A 176 -14.27 -10.38 7.08
C TYR A 176 -14.03 -10.31 8.59
N ASN A 177 -14.66 -9.37 9.28
CA ASN A 177 -14.49 -9.14 10.71
C ASN A 177 -13.01 -9.02 11.12
N LEU A 178 -12.25 -8.20 10.38
CA LEU A 178 -10.82 -7.99 10.60
C LEU A 178 -10.54 -6.67 11.30
N PRO A 179 -9.70 -6.66 12.33
CA PRO A 179 -9.19 -5.44 12.91
C PRO A 179 -8.31 -4.67 11.91
N ILE A 180 -8.24 -3.35 12.08
CA ILE A 180 -7.41 -2.46 11.26
C ILE A 180 -6.24 -1.95 12.10
N LEU A 181 -5.02 -2.17 11.62
CA LEU A 181 -3.78 -1.67 12.25
C LEU A 181 -3.22 -0.51 11.42
N PRO A 182 -3.24 0.73 11.94
CA PRO A 182 -2.60 1.86 11.28
C PRO A 182 -1.08 1.82 11.47
N LEU A 183 -0.35 2.04 10.39
CA LEU A 183 1.10 2.22 10.38
C LEU A 183 1.44 3.55 9.71
N PHE A 184 2.33 4.31 10.30
CA PHE A 184 2.88 5.51 9.66
C PHE A 184 4.34 5.30 9.31
N ILE A 185 4.66 5.44 8.01
CA ILE A 185 6.02 5.27 7.50
C ILE A 185 6.63 6.64 7.27
N ASP A 186 7.78 6.85 7.88
CA ASP A 186 8.68 7.97 7.62
C ASP A 186 10.01 7.46 7.08
N ALA A 187 10.10 7.37 5.76
CA ALA A 187 11.30 6.91 5.06
C ALA A 187 11.49 7.69 3.75
N TYR A 188 11.17 8.99 3.77
CA TYR A 188 11.30 9.86 2.61
C TYR A 188 12.76 10.19 2.26
N ASN A 189 13.65 10.13 3.23
CA ASN A 189 15.06 10.45 3.07
C ASN A 189 15.92 9.19 3.16
N SER A 190 16.58 8.81 2.07
CA SER A 190 17.48 7.64 2.04
C SER A 190 18.73 7.78 2.91
N ASN A 191 19.09 9.01 3.30
CA ASN A 191 20.27 9.28 4.13
C ASN A 191 19.98 9.15 5.63
N LYS A 192 18.69 9.09 6.02
CA LYS A 192 18.27 8.90 7.41
C LYS A 192 17.68 7.49 7.59
N PRO A 193 17.72 6.94 8.80
CA PRO A 193 16.99 5.70 9.11
C PRO A 193 15.52 5.85 8.78
N GLY A 194 14.95 4.86 8.10
CA GLY A 194 13.50 4.78 7.95
C GLY A 194 12.85 4.45 9.29
N ARG A 195 11.62 4.89 9.50
CA ARG A 195 10.85 4.61 10.71
C ARG A 195 9.46 4.14 10.36
N ILE A 196 8.96 3.17 11.10
CA ILE A 196 7.57 2.74 11.07
C ILE A 196 7.01 2.89 12.47
N SER A 197 5.99 3.72 12.62
CA SER A 197 5.25 3.87 13.87
C SER A 197 3.96 3.10 13.78
N ILE A 198 3.73 2.23 14.74
CA ILE A 198 2.49 1.47 14.86
C ILE A 198 1.50 2.28 15.68
N GLY A 199 0.31 2.49 15.12
CA GLY A 199 -0.77 3.21 15.76
C GLY A 199 -1.70 2.30 16.53
N ASN A 200 -2.70 2.91 17.18
CA ASN A 200 -3.70 2.15 17.93
C ASN A 200 -4.59 1.34 16.99
N PRO A 201 -4.79 0.05 17.25
CA PRO A 201 -5.65 -0.78 16.41
C PRO A 201 -7.12 -0.36 16.52
N LEU A 202 -7.84 -0.47 15.43
CA LEU A 202 -9.29 -0.44 15.42
C LEU A 202 -9.78 -1.88 15.41
N TRP A 203 -10.24 -2.35 16.57
CA TRP A 203 -10.59 -3.77 16.77
C TRP A 203 -11.91 -4.15 16.14
N GLU A 204 -12.89 -3.25 16.20
CA GLU A 204 -14.25 -3.49 15.72
C GLU A 204 -14.50 -2.85 14.36
N PRO A 205 -15.20 -3.55 13.46
CA PRO A 205 -15.62 -2.96 12.19
C PRO A 205 -16.55 -1.77 12.39
N MET A 206 -16.27 -0.68 11.67
CA MET A 206 -17.06 0.55 11.70
C MET A 206 -17.45 0.97 10.29
N ASP A 207 -18.32 1.97 10.18
CA ASP A 207 -18.70 2.56 8.90
C ASP A 207 -17.50 3.26 8.21
N ALA A 208 -17.51 3.24 6.86
CA ALA A 208 -16.36 3.64 6.07
C ALA A 208 -15.90 5.08 6.36
N HIS A 209 -16.82 6.01 6.62
CA HIS A 209 -16.46 7.39 6.93
C HIS A 209 -15.78 7.50 8.30
N LEU A 210 -16.25 6.77 9.32
CA LEU A 210 -15.65 6.74 10.64
C LEU A 210 -14.26 6.11 10.63
N VAL A 211 -14.09 5.01 9.88
CA VAL A 211 -12.78 4.36 9.69
C VAL A 211 -11.80 5.32 9.01
N THR A 212 -12.22 5.99 7.92
CA THR A 212 -11.32 6.91 7.20
C THR A 212 -10.94 8.11 8.05
N GLU A 213 -11.86 8.63 8.84
CA GLU A 213 -11.60 9.71 9.79
C GLU A 213 -10.64 9.28 10.91
N TYR A 214 -10.88 8.09 11.48
CA TYR A 214 -10.00 7.51 12.50
C TYR A 214 -8.57 7.34 11.98
N ILE A 215 -8.41 6.73 10.81
CA ILE A 215 -7.09 6.51 10.20
C ILE A 215 -6.40 7.83 9.89
N ALA A 216 -7.13 8.84 9.38
CA ALA A 216 -6.56 10.16 9.13
C ALA A 216 -6.06 10.83 10.42
N LYS A 217 -6.84 10.78 11.49
CA LYS A 217 -6.44 11.28 12.82
C LYS A 217 -5.22 10.55 13.35
N GLU A 218 -5.20 9.23 13.23
CA GLU A 218 -4.11 8.41 13.72
C GLU A 218 -2.80 8.68 12.94
N PHE A 219 -2.88 8.81 11.61
CA PHE A 219 -1.72 9.20 10.80
C PHE A 219 -1.18 10.58 11.18
N LEU A 220 -2.05 11.56 11.48
CA LEU A 220 -1.62 12.87 11.96
C LEU A 220 -0.97 12.77 13.34
N ARG A 221 -1.57 12.05 14.27
CA ARG A 221 -1.01 11.82 15.61
C ARG A 221 0.39 11.20 15.56
N LEU A 222 0.56 10.17 14.71
CA LEU A 222 1.86 9.50 14.53
C LEU A 222 2.88 10.40 13.83
N LYS A 223 2.42 11.26 12.92
CA LYS A 223 3.24 12.27 12.25
C LYS A 223 3.67 13.37 13.22
N GLU A 224 2.76 13.94 14.02
CA GLU A 224 3.01 15.06 14.93
C GLU A 224 3.99 14.70 16.05
N ARG A 225 3.98 13.48 16.54
CA ARG A 225 5.02 12.99 17.46
C ARG A 225 6.45 13.16 16.93
N ARG A 226 6.60 13.48 15.65
CA ARG A 226 7.86 13.62 14.91
C ARG A 226 8.05 14.97 14.26
N SER A 227 7.20 15.96 14.57
CA SER A 227 7.11 17.25 13.87
C SER A 227 8.40 18.05 13.81
N VAL A 228 9.42 17.70 14.58
CA VAL A 228 10.73 18.36 14.56
C VAL A 228 11.52 18.10 13.26
N GLU A 229 11.10 17.16 12.39
CA GLU A 229 11.88 16.79 11.19
C GLU A 229 11.21 17.10 9.84
N PHE A 230 10.01 17.70 9.84
CA PHE A 230 9.24 17.96 8.60
C PHE A 230 9.20 19.44 8.15
N GLU A 231 10.30 20.15 8.30
CA GLU A 231 10.42 21.51 7.72
C GLU A 231 10.27 21.57 6.20
N ASP A 232 10.32 20.44 5.50
CA ASP A 232 10.36 20.36 4.04
C ASP A 232 8.99 20.29 3.33
N GLU A 233 7.85 20.33 4.04
CA GLU A 233 6.54 20.30 3.36
C GLU A 233 6.28 21.56 2.50
N GLN A 234 6.88 22.68 2.84
CA GLN A 234 6.71 23.94 2.08
C GLN A 234 7.50 23.96 0.77
N LEU A 235 8.64 23.27 0.70
CA LEU A 235 9.46 23.20 -0.51
C LEU A 235 8.91 22.28 -1.60
N LEU A 236 7.87 21.51 -1.30
CA LEU A 236 7.35 20.46 -2.16
C LEU A 236 6.07 20.85 -2.92
N GLY A 237 5.65 22.13 -2.83
CA GLY A 237 4.42 22.64 -3.45
C GLY A 237 4.34 22.57 -4.99
N ASN A 238 5.46 22.37 -5.67
CA ASN A 238 5.53 22.52 -7.14
C ASN A 238 5.43 21.21 -7.95
N ASP A 239 5.31 20.04 -7.32
CA ASP A 239 5.24 18.75 -8.05
C ASP A 239 3.79 18.23 -8.27
N PHE A 240 2.81 19.13 -8.33
CA PHE A 240 1.37 18.79 -8.34
C PHE A 240 0.79 18.39 -9.71
N THR A 241 1.57 18.22 -10.75
CA THR A 241 1.05 18.03 -12.12
C THR A 241 0.71 16.59 -12.52
N TYR A 242 0.87 15.60 -11.65
CA TYR A 242 0.47 14.21 -11.96
C TYR A 242 -0.68 13.74 -11.07
N GLY A 243 -1.92 14.07 -11.45
CA GLY A 243 -3.14 13.57 -10.80
C GLY A 243 -4.36 14.46 -10.88
N ALA A 244 -4.21 15.71 -11.29
CA ALA A 244 -5.33 16.66 -11.33
C ALA A 244 -6.25 16.50 -12.56
N GLY A 245 -5.92 15.62 -13.50
CA GLY A 245 -6.68 15.47 -14.75
C GLY A 245 -7.93 14.58 -14.70
N ALA A 246 -8.25 13.96 -13.57
CA ALA A 246 -9.33 12.96 -13.53
C ALA A 246 -10.59 13.39 -12.76
N GLU A 247 -10.58 14.51 -12.05
CA GLU A 247 -11.72 14.88 -11.18
C GLU A 247 -12.74 15.85 -11.74
N ASN A 248 -12.52 16.47 -12.91
CA ASN A 248 -13.42 17.53 -13.42
C ASN A 248 -14.36 17.14 -14.55
N LYS A 249 -14.69 15.86 -14.74
CA LYS A 249 -15.68 15.43 -15.79
C LYS A 249 -16.87 14.61 -15.27
N ALA A 250 -17.18 14.68 -14.00
CA ALA A 250 -18.33 13.95 -13.44
C ALA A 250 -19.50 14.85 -12.98
N LEU A 251 -19.50 16.14 -13.35
CA LEU A 251 -20.62 17.05 -13.09
C LEU A 251 -20.85 17.93 -14.33
N LYS A 252 -21.46 17.36 -15.33
CA LYS A 252 -22.41 18.00 -16.28
C LYS A 252 -23.26 16.94 -16.93
#